data_f2dff751336fa83cb1aae1ba35dd3c34
#
_entry.id   f2dff751336fa83cb1aae1ba35dd3c34
#
_cell.length_a   1.000
_cell.length_b   1.000
_cell.length_c   1.000
_cell.angle_alpha   90.00
_cell.angle_beta   90.00
_cell.angle_gamma   90.00
#
_symmetry.space_group_name_H-M   'P 1'
#
loop_
_entity.id
_entity.type
_entity.pdbx_description
1 polymer ?
#
loop_
_entity_poly.entity_id
_entity_poly.type
_entity_poly.pdbx_seq_one_letter_code
_entity_poly.pdbx_strand_id
1 'polypeptide(L)'
;MLTGRKYSADEGLTLGLAHYSVGEGEAMSLAQTLAGKISRNAQFANMLMLQAIPRINDMGRDDGLFAEALAASMSQTTPDAQEGLRAFLEKRAPKFR
;
A
#
# COMPACT_ATOMS: atom_id res chain seq x y z
N MET A 1 4.94 -22.75 -12.53
CA MET A 1 4.12 -23.44 -11.51
C MET A 1 3.61 -24.80 -11.98
N LEU A 2 3.05 -24.94 -13.18
CA LEU A 2 2.52 -26.23 -13.69
C LEU A 2 3.55 -27.37 -13.74
N THR A 3 4.84 -27.07 -13.91
CA THR A 3 5.92 -28.07 -13.94
C THR A 3 6.38 -28.53 -12.56
N GLY A 4 5.93 -27.91 -11.47
CA GLY A 4 6.33 -28.24 -10.11
C GLY A 4 7.82 -28.02 -9.79
N ARG A 5 8.57 -27.28 -10.64
CA ARG A 5 9.99 -27.04 -10.40
C ARG A 5 10.21 -26.17 -9.16
N LYS A 6 11.31 -26.39 -8.50
CA LYS A 6 11.79 -25.53 -7.40
C LYS A 6 12.50 -24.30 -7.97
N TYR A 7 12.44 -23.18 -7.28
CA TYR A 7 13.17 -21.95 -7.57
C TYR A 7 13.71 -21.35 -6.26
N SER A 8 14.81 -20.61 -6.35
CA SER A 8 15.40 -19.90 -5.22
C SER A 8 14.63 -18.64 -4.88
N ALA A 9 14.90 -18.04 -3.70
CA ALA A 9 14.31 -16.75 -3.29
C ALA A 9 14.65 -15.63 -4.29
N ASP A 10 15.90 -15.58 -4.78
CA ASP A 10 16.37 -14.57 -5.73
C ASP A 10 15.72 -14.75 -7.11
N GLU A 11 15.52 -16.00 -7.56
CA GLU A 11 14.76 -16.25 -8.77
C GLU A 11 13.29 -15.82 -8.59
N GLY A 12 12.69 -16.10 -7.42
CA GLY A 12 11.33 -15.65 -7.08
C GLY A 12 11.20 -14.12 -7.10
N LEU A 13 12.20 -13.40 -6.61
CA LEU A 13 12.27 -11.95 -6.69
C LEU A 13 12.31 -11.47 -8.15
N THR A 14 13.19 -12.06 -8.96
CA THR A 14 13.34 -11.72 -10.38
C THR A 14 12.06 -11.98 -11.18
N LEU A 15 11.33 -13.04 -10.83
CA LEU A 15 10.05 -13.40 -11.46
C LEU A 15 8.85 -12.59 -10.93
N GLY A 16 9.04 -11.69 -9.97
CA GLY A 16 7.97 -10.89 -9.37
C GLY A 16 7.06 -11.67 -8.42
N LEU A 17 7.47 -12.85 -7.94
CA LEU A 17 6.73 -13.65 -6.96
C LEU A 17 6.89 -13.12 -5.52
N ALA A 18 7.90 -12.30 -5.29
CA ALA A 18 8.16 -11.63 -4.02
C ALA A 18 8.64 -10.20 -4.29
N HIS A 19 8.41 -9.29 -3.33
CA HIS A 19 8.90 -7.91 -3.40
C HIS A 19 10.27 -7.75 -2.72
N TYR A 20 10.62 -8.66 -1.83
CA TYR A 20 11.86 -8.65 -1.06
C TYR A 20 12.40 -10.06 -0.93
N SER A 21 13.71 -10.18 -1.01
CA SER A 21 14.48 -11.36 -0.61
C SER A 21 15.44 -10.90 0.48
N VAL A 22 15.50 -11.64 1.58
CA VAL A 22 16.34 -11.33 2.75
C VAL A 22 17.05 -12.58 3.24
N GLY A 23 18.04 -12.41 4.11
CA GLY A 23 18.76 -13.52 4.72
C GLY A 23 17.85 -14.44 5.54
N GLU A 24 18.35 -15.62 5.85
CA GLU A 24 17.66 -16.60 6.68
C GLU A 24 17.34 -16.00 8.06
N GLY A 25 16.10 -16.12 8.50
CA GLY A 25 15.62 -15.57 9.78
C GLY A 25 15.25 -14.08 9.77
N GLU A 26 15.56 -13.33 8.70
CA GLU A 26 15.33 -11.86 8.66
C GLU A 26 13.92 -11.46 8.19
N ALA A 27 13.15 -12.39 7.64
CA ALA A 27 11.84 -12.09 7.05
C ALA A 27 10.86 -11.44 8.05
N MET A 28 10.84 -11.92 9.30
CA MET A 28 9.96 -11.37 10.34
C MET A 28 10.35 -9.92 10.69
N SER A 29 11.62 -9.64 10.82
CA SER A 29 12.14 -8.30 11.12
C SER A 29 11.77 -7.30 10.03
N LEU A 30 11.95 -7.70 8.75
CA LEU A 30 11.54 -6.87 7.62
C LEU A 30 10.01 -6.67 7.59
N ALA A 31 9.24 -7.74 7.80
CA ALA A 31 7.77 -7.65 7.85
C ALA A 31 7.28 -6.68 8.93
N GLN A 32 7.84 -6.75 10.13
CA GLN A 32 7.53 -5.81 11.22
C GLN A 32 7.92 -4.36 10.88
N THR A 33 9.06 -4.17 10.21
CA THR A 33 9.49 -2.86 9.74
C THR A 33 8.50 -2.28 8.71
N LEU A 34 8.05 -3.08 7.76
CA LEU A 34 7.06 -2.68 6.77
C LEU A 34 5.70 -2.38 7.41
N ALA A 35 5.24 -3.26 8.31
CA ALA A 35 4.01 -3.04 9.05
C ALA A 35 4.05 -1.74 9.85
N GLY A 36 5.18 -1.45 10.51
CA GLY A 36 5.39 -0.19 11.23
C GLY A 36 5.40 1.05 10.32
N LYS A 37 5.85 0.94 9.07
CA LYS A 37 5.73 2.03 8.09
C LYS A 37 4.28 2.23 7.66
N ILE A 38 3.57 1.15 7.38
CA ILE A 38 2.15 1.19 6.97
C ILE A 38 1.26 1.76 8.06
N SER A 39 1.49 1.35 9.32
CA SER A 39 0.68 1.80 10.46
C SER A 39 0.82 3.29 10.79
N ARG A 40 1.87 3.94 10.29
CA ARG A 40 2.07 5.39 10.45
C ARG A 40 1.40 6.22 9.36
N ASN A 41 0.83 5.60 8.35
CA ASN A 41 0.07 6.29 7.31
C ASN A 41 -1.38 6.53 7.77
N ALA A 42 -2.07 7.44 7.09
CA ALA A 42 -3.51 7.67 7.30
C ALA A 42 -4.30 6.37 7.12
N GLN A 43 -4.98 5.92 8.18
CA GLN A 43 -5.65 4.60 8.20
C GLN A 43 -6.74 4.49 7.14
N PHE A 44 -7.50 5.55 6.94
CA PHE A 44 -8.56 5.56 5.92
C PHE A 44 -7.98 5.43 4.50
N ALA A 45 -6.86 6.08 4.22
CA ALA A 45 -6.16 5.94 2.94
C ALA A 45 -5.64 4.50 2.74
N ASN A 46 -5.05 3.89 3.78
CA ASN A 46 -4.63 2.48 3.73
C ASN A 46 -5.82 1.55 3.43
N MET A 47 -6.95 1.77 4.11
CA MET A 47 -8.16 0.99 3.87
C MET A 47 -8.66 1.14 2.43
N LEU A 48 -8.70 2.36 1.89
CA LEU A 48 -9.11 2.60 0.52
C LEU A 48 -8.18 1.91 -0.47
N MET A 49 -6.86 1.99 -0.28
CA MET A 49 -5.90 1.30 -1.14
C MET A 49 -6.15 -0.21 -1.16
N LEU A 50 -6.35 -0.83 0.00
CA LEU A 50 -6.59 -2.26 0.11
C LEU A 50 -7.94 -2.70 -0.48
N GLN A 51 -8.96 -1.86 -0.40
CA GLN A 51 -10.31 -2.21 -0.82
C GLN A 51 -10.66 -1.71 -2.23
N ALA A 52 -10.24 -0.51 -2.60
CA ALA A 52 -10.62 0.11 -3.86
C ALA A 52 -9.73 -0.35 -5.02
N ILE A 53 -8.40 -0.40 -4.86
CA ILE A 53 -7.49 -0.71 -5.96
C ILE A 53 -7.80 -2.07 -6.63
N PRO A 54 -7.98 -3.19 -5.88
CA PRO A 54 -8.33 -4.46 -6.52
C PRO A 54 -9.64 -4.40 -7.29
N ARG A 55 -10.64 -3.66 -6.79
CA ARG A 55 -11.93 -3.51 -7.45
C ARG A 55 -11.84 -2.64 -8.71
N ILE A 56 -11.11 -1.53 -8.63
CA ILE A 56 -10.87 -0.64 -9.77
C ILE A 56 -10.16 -1.39 -10.90
N ASN A 57 -9.22 -2.28 -10.57
CA ASN A 57 -8.51 -3.08 -11.55
C ASN A 57 -9.44 -4.02 -12.37
N ASP A 58 -10.56 -4.41 -11.80
CA ASP A 58 -11.57 -5.26 -12.45
C ASP A 58 -12.66 -4.47 -13.19
N MET A 59 -12.65 -3.12 -13.11
CA MET A 59 -13.61 -2.24 -13.76
C MET A 59 -13.16 -1.85 -15.17
N GLY A 60 -14.13 -1.42 -15.99
CA GLY A 60 -13.84 -0.67 -17.21
C GLY A 60 -13.10 0.63 -16.85
N ARG A 61 -12.30 1.14 -17.79
CA ARG A 61 -11.44 2.32 -17.55
C ARG A 61 -12.20 3.51 -16.97
N ASP A 62 -13.35 3.86 -17.57
CA ASP A 62 -14.09 5.06 -17.19
C ASP A 62 -14.78 4.88 -15.83
N ASP A 63 -15.31 3.70 -15.56
CA ASP A 63 -15.89 3.35 -14.26
C ASP A 63 -14.81 3.32 -13.16
N GLY A 64 -13.62 2.80 -13.49
CA GLY A 64 -12.47 2.79 -12.58
C GLY A 64 -12.00 4.20 -12.21
N LEU A 65 -11.89 5.11 -13.19
CA LEU A 65 -11.52 6.50 -12.96
C LEU A 65 -12.59 7.25 -12.11
N PHE A 66 -13.86 6.96 -12.36
CA PHE A 66 -14.94 7.51 -11.54
C PHE A 66 -14.88 6.99 -10.10
N ALA A 67 -14.68 5.68 -9.91
CA ALA A 67 -14.54 5.08 -8.58
C ALA A 67 -13.31 5.64 -7.83
N GLU A 68 -12.19 5.85 -8.52
CA GLU A 68 -10.99 6.49 -7.95
C GLU A 68 -11.28 7.92 -7.50
N ALA A 69 -11.97 8.73 -8.32
CA ALA A 69 -12.32 10.10 -7.97
C ALA A 69 -13.23 10.15 -6.73
N LEU A 70 -14.19 9.23 -6.61
CA LEU A 70 -15.03 9.12 -5.41
C LEU A 70 -14.20 8.75 -4.17
N ALA A 71 -13.34 7.74 -4.27
CA ALA A 71 -12.49 7.32 -3.17
C ALA A 71 -11.55 8.45 -2.72
N ALA A 72 -10.94 9.17 -3.67
CA ALA A 72 -10.11 10.34 -3.40
C ALA A 72 -10.90 11.44 -2.69
N SER A 73 -12.11 11.75 -3.16
CA SER A 73 -12.99 12.76 -2.55
C SER A 73 -13.34 12.39 -1.11
N MET A 74 -13.66 11.13 -0.85
CA MET A 74 -13.93 10.64 0.50
C MET A 74 -12.70 10.78 1.42
N SER A 75 -11.52 10.50 0.92
CA SER A 75 -10.30 10.61 1.73
C SER A 75 -10.02 12.04 2.16
N GLN A 76 -10.36 13.04 1.33
CA GLN A 76 -10.16 14.47 1.63
C GLN A 76 -11.05 14.98 2.77
N THR A 77 -12.12 14.28 3.11
CA THR A 77 -13.02 14.68 4.20
C THR A 77 -12.56 14.24 5.59
N THR A 78 -11.46 13.47 5.64
CA THR A 78 -10.97 12.90 6.90
C THR A 78 -10.13 13.88 7.72
N PRO A 79 -10.07 13.73 9.05
CA PRO A 79 -9.16 14.48 9.90
C PRO A 79 -7.67 14.29 9.50
N ASP A 80 -7.31 13.07 9.04
CA ASP A 80 -5.96 12.75 8.58
C ASP A 80 -5.59 13.53 7.31
N ALA A 81 -6.53 13.78 6.39
CA ALA A 81 -6.28 14.62 5.23
C ALA A 81 -5.96 16.07 5.63
N GLN A 82 -6.69 16.61 6.61
CA GLN A 82 -6.44 17.94 7.16
C GLN A 82 -5.07 18.01 7.87
N GLU A 83 -4.75 16.99 8.65
CA GLU A 83 -3.43 16.88 9.30
C GLU A 83 -2.31 16.78 8.26
N GLY A 84 -2.48 15.95 7.24
CA GLY A 84 -1.51 15.79 6.15
C GLY A 84 -1.24 17.11 5.44
N LEU A 85 -2.30 17.86 5.08
CA LEU A 85 -2.16 19.18 4.46
C LEU A 85 -1.45 20.18 5.37
N ARG A 86 -1.85 20.23 6.65
CA ARG A 86 -1.22 21.11 7.64
C ARG A 86 0.26 20.78 7.82
N ALA A 87 0.59 19.50 8.00
CA ALA A 87 1.96 19.04 8.16
C ALA A 87 2.82 19.38 6.94
N PHE A 88 2.27 19.27 5.73
CA PHE A 88 2.93 19.66 4.49
C PHE A 88 3.27 21.17 4.47
N LEU A 89 2.29 22.02 4.79
CA LEU A 89 2.48 23.48 4.84
C LEU A 89 3.49 23.89 5.91
N GLU A 90 3.48 23.22 7.06
CA GLU A 90 4.38 23.46 8.19
C GLU A 90 5.75 22.76 8.03
N LYS A 91 5.97 22.00 6.95
CA LYS A 91 7.20 21.24 6.65
C LYS A 91 7.62 20.32 7.81
N ARG A 92 6.66 19.66 8.43
CA ARG A 92 6.86 18.66 9.50
C ARG A 92 6.27 17.30 9.12
N ALA A 93 6.63 16.27 9.87
CA ALA A 93 5.99 14.96 9.74
C ALA A 93 4.53 15.02 10.22
N PRO A 94 3.57 14.40 9.49
CA PRO A 94 2.19 14.30 9.92
C PRO A 94 2.05 13.35 11.11
N LYS A 95 1.02 13.58 11.94
CA LYS A 95 0.63 12.73 13.07
C LYS A 95 -0.77 12.20 12.81
N PHE A 96 -0.86 11.13 12.05
CA PHE A 96 -2.13 10.45 11.75
C PHE A 96 -2.65 9.69 12.98
N ARG A 97 -3.98 9.53 13.07
CA ARG A 97 -4.67 8.86 14.18
C ARG A 97 -5.14 7.47 13.80
#